data_22aaaf8d09a2d4a172626026111a4c34
#
_entry.id   22aaaf8d09a2d4a172626026111a4c34
#
_cell.length_a   1.000
_cell.length_b   1.000
_cell.length_c   1.000
_cell.angle_alpha   90.00
_cell.angle_beta   90.00
_cell.angle_gamma   90.00
#
_symmetry.space_group_name_H-M   'P 1'
#
loop_
_entity.id
_entity.type
_entity.pdbx_description
1 polymer ?
#
loop_
_entity_poly.entity_id
_entity_poly.type
_entity_poly.pdbx_seq_one_letter_code
_entity_poly.pdbx_strand_id
1 'polypeptide(L)'
;MRPSFVHTSESVTAAHPDKLCDRISDAVVDAFLEADPLARVSAECVLANGIIFLAARFASDAVIDLGELARRETTDVGYGAPELDPRQLSVMTTFATLPAASRLERLDIDPDTLPAGQLVTAFGFAADETADLMPLPIWLAHRVARALHAAAREQRVAGLSPDAVAQVAIRYDGERPLEIDAVTVEAASWREDRQTSRAFEDAVLDDVVRPAL
;
A
#
# COMPACT_ATOMS: atom_id res chain seq x y z
N MET A 1 -15.97 26.63 -26.41
CA MET A 1 -16.47 25.42 -25.73
C MET A 1 -15.32 24.87 -24.91
N ARG A 2 -15.46 24.69 -23.61
CA ARG A 2 -14.43 24.00 -22.80
C ARG A 2 -14.50 22.52 -23.16
N PRO A 3 -13.36 21.81 -23.29
CA PRO A 3 -13.39 20.39 -23.60
C PRO A 3 -13.98 19.60 -22.44
N SER A 4 -14.96 18.73 -22.72
CA SER A 4 -15.40 17.71 -21.76
C SER A 4 -14.50 16.51 -21.91
N PHE A 5 -14.03 15.94 -20.78
CA PHE A 5 -13.20 14.75 -20.75
C PHE A 5 -13.49 13.91 -19.51
N VAL A 6 -13.03 12.67 -19.52
CA VAL A 6 -13.08 11.78 -18.35
C VAL A 6 -11.68 11.61 -17.81
N HIS A 7 -11.52 11.84 -16.52
CA HIS A 7 -10.28 11.58 -15.79
C HIS A 7 -10.48 10.39 -14.85
N THR A 8 -9.59 9.43 -14.92
CA THR A 8 -9.65 8.19 -14.15
C THR A 8 -8.43 8.09 -13.24
N SER A 9 -8.67 7.68 -12.00
CA SER A 9 -7.61 7.35 -11.04
C SER A 9 -7.89 6.03 -10.36
N GLU A 10 -6.83 5.38 -9.92
CA GLU A 10 -6.84 4.07 -9.30
C GLU A 10 -6.17 4.10 -7.93
N SER A 11 -6.67 3.28 -7.02
CA SER A 11 -6.07 3.03 -5.71
C SER A 11 -6.19 1.57 -5.34
N VAL A 12 -5.22 1.07 -4.62
CA VAL A 12 -5.16 -0.32 -4.14
C VAL A 12 -5.33 -0.39 -2.63
N THR A 13 -5.76 -1.55 -2.14
CA THR A 13 -5.84 -1.82 -0.70
C THR A 13 -4.45 -1.98 -0.08
N ALA A 14 -4.37 -1.93 1.25
CA ALA A 14 -3.10 -2.13 1.97
C ALA A 14 -2.53 -3.55 1.81
N ALA A 15 -3.36 -4.51 1.41
CA ALA A 15 -2.96 -5.89 1.17
C ALA A 15 -2.54 -6.16 -0.29
N HIS A 16 -2.73 -5.20 -1.20
CA HIS A 16 -2.20 -5.34 -2.56
C HIS A 16 -0.69 -5.65 -2.52
N PRO A 17 -0.19 -6.59 -3.34
CA PRO A 17 1.21 -7.03 -3.27
C PRO A 17 2.23 -5.91 -3.26
N ASP A 18 2.07 -4.90 -4.13
CA ASP A 18 2.98 -3.75 -4.19
C ASP A 18 2.96 -2.93 -2.90
N LYS A 19 1.75 -2.71 -2.35
CA LYS A 19 1.57 -1.95 -1.11
C LYS A 19 2.09 -2.72 0.10
N LEU A 20 1.92 -4.04 0.11
CA LEU A 20 2.50 -4.91 1.14
C LEU A 20 4.04 -4.88 1.09
N CYS A 21 4.63 -4.87 -0.12
CA CYS A 21 6.08 -4.75 -0.28
C CYS A 21 6.60 -3.42 0.28
N ASP A 22 5.91 -2.30 0.01
CA ASP A 22 6.23 -1.00 0.60
C ASP A 22 6.18 -1.06 2.14
N ARG A 23 5.10 -1.61 2.70
CA ARG A 23 4.94 -1.76 4.16
C ARG A 23 6.04 -2.60 4.80
N ILE A 24 6.42 -3.71 4.17
CA ILE A 24 7.51 -4.57 4.66
C ILE A 24 8.83 -3.79 4.64
N SER A 25 9.11 -3.07 3.55
CA SER A 25 10.31 -2.25 3.43
C SER A 25 10.37 -1.15 4.48
N ASP A 26 9.26 -0.44 4.72
CA ASP A 26 9.14 0.58 5.77
C ASP A 26 9.31 -0.04 7.16
N ALA A 27 8.67 -1.17 7.44
CA ALA A 27 8.78 -1.85 8.71
C ALA A 27 10.22 -2.34 9.02
N VAL A 28 10.98 -2.71 7.98
CA VAL A 28 12.41 -3.01 8.14
C VAL A 28 13.18 -1.77 8.57
N VAL A 29 12.95 -0.63 7.92
CA VAL A 29 13.59 0.65 8.28
C VAL A 29 13.25 1.01 9.73
N ASP A 30 11.96 0.96 10.08
CA ASP A 30 11.48 1.28 11.42
C ASP A 30 12.12 0.37 12.49
N ALA A 31 12.18 -0.94 12.25
CA ALA A 31 12.78 -1.89 13.19
C ALA A 31 14.27 -1.62 13.44
N PHE A 32 15.02 -1.26 12.40
CA PHE A 32 16.43 -0.88 12.58
C PHE A 32 16.55 0.44 13.33
N LEU A 33 15.76 1.46 13.01
CA LEU A 33 15.82 2.76 13.67
C LEU A 33 15.35 2.71 15.12
N GLU A 34 14.40 1.85 15.45
CA GLU A 34 13.96 1.61 16.83
C GLU A 34 15.08 0.98 17.66
N ALA A 35 15.81 0.01 17.11
CA ALA A 35 16.91 -0.65 17.78
C ALA A 35 18.20 0.18 17.80
N ASP A 36 18.43 0.98 16.78
CA ASP A 36 19.61 1.83 16.58
C ASP A 36 19.23 3.13 15.87
N PRO A 37 18.90 4.21 16.60
CA PRO A 37 18.51 5.49 16.02
C PRO A 37 19.57 6.15 15.10
N LEU A 38 20.81 5.68 15.13
CA LEU A 38 21.90 6.15 14.26
C LEU A 38 22.10 5.26 13.03
N ALA A 39 21.30 4.21 12.89
CA ALA A 39 21.40 3.31 11.75
C ALA A 39 21.19 4.03 10.43
N ARG A 40 21.93 3.62 9.41
CA ARG A 40 21.59 3.89 8.01
C ARG A 40 21.09 2.59 7.41
N VAL A 41 19.87 2.61 6.90
CA VAL A 41 19.22 1.41 6.37
C VAL A 41 18.44 1.75 5.11
N SER A 42 18.41 0.81 4.18
CA SER A 42 17.47 0.77 3.06
C SER A 42 17.01 -0.68 2.86
N ALA A 43 15.75 -0.86 2.52
CA ALA A 43 15.17 -2.15 2.26
C ALA A 43 14.37 -2.11 0.96
N GLU A 44 14.40 -3.21 0.23
CA GLU A 44 13.64 -3.42 -1.00
C GLU A 44 12.96 -4.78 -0.89
N CYS A 45 11.68 -4.84 -1.26
CA CYS A 45 10.86 -6.03 -1.14
C CYS A 45 10.17 -6.34 -2.46
N VAL A 46 10.04 -7.61 -2.78
CA VAL A 46 9.24 -8.12 -3.90
C VAL A 46 8.44 -9.32 -3.41
N LEU A 47 7.15 -9.34 -3.71
CA LEU A 47 6.26 -10.47 -3.43
C LEU A 47 5.77 -11.07 -4.75
N ALA A 48 6.00 -12.36 -4.93
CA ALA A 48 5.48 -13.10 -6.08
C ALA A 48 5.19 -14.56 -5.70
N ASN A 49 3.99 -15.04 -6.04
CA ASN A 49 3.60 -16.47 -5.89
C ASN A 49 3.90 -17.05 -4.48
N GLY A 50 3.62 -16.29 -3.42
CA GLY A 50 3.87 -16.74 -2.04
C GLY A 50 5.33 -16.72 -1.60
N ILE A 51 6.21 -16.09 -2.39
CA ILE A 51 7.63 -15.90 -2.06
C ILE A 51 7.87 -14.40 -1.86
N ILE A 52 8.43 -14.04 -0.71
CA ILE A 52 8.93 -12.70 -0.44
C ILE A 52 10.44 -12.69 -0.62
N PHE A 53 10.91 -11.82 -1.51
CA PHE A 53 12.32 -11.45 -1.63
C PHE A 53 12.55 -10.14 -0.89
N LEU A 54 13.46 -10.15 0.09
CA LEU A 54 13.74 -8.97 0.91
C LEU A 54 15.24 -8.71 0.93
N ALA A 55 15.64 -7.60 0.34
CA ALA A 55 17.02 -7.12 0.33
C ALA A 55 17.17 -5.95 1.29
N ALA A 56 18.09 -6.05 2.27
CA ALA A 56 18.38 -4.97 3.18
C ALA A 56 19.88 -4.59 3.14
N ARG A 57 20.15 -3.28 3.12
CA ARG A 57 21.49 -2.70 3.20
C ARG A 57 21.51 -1.79 4.42
N PHE A 58 22.46 -2.03 5.33
CA PHE A 58 22.48 -1.26 6.59
C PHE A 58 23.91 -1.06 7.15
N ALA A 59 24.05 0.02 7.92
CA ALA A 59 25.15 0.26 8.83
C ALA A 59 24.54 0.35 10.24
N SER A 60 24.56 -0.76 10.96
CA SER A 60 24.02 -0.90 12.30
C SER A 60 24.51 -2.21 12.90
N ASP A 61 24.58 -2.27 14.23
CA ASP A 61 24.84 -3.49 15.00
C ASP A 61 23.55 -4.21 15.41
N ALA A 62 22.38 -3.67 15.06
CA ALA A 62 21.10 -4.28 15.37
C ALA A 62 20.89 -5.59 14.61
N VAL A 63 20.29 -6.57 15.27
CA VAL A 63 19.92 -7.86 14.70
C VAL A 63 18.41 -7.95 14.62
N ILE A 64 17.88 -7.94 13.41
CA ILE A 64 16.44 -7.96 13.14
C ILE A 64 16.07 -9.25 12.40
N ASP A 65 15.03 -9.96 12.88
CA ASP A 65 14.45 -11.09 12.16
C ASP A 65 13.51 -10.58 11.08
N LEU A 66 14.05 -10.40 9.86
CA LEU A 66 13.30 -9.91 8.71
C LEU A 66 12.24 -10.90 8.23
N GLY A 67 12.45 -12.19 8.45
CA GLY A 67 11.48 -13.22 8.06
C GLY A 67 10.21 -13.13 8.91
N GLU A 68 10.37 -13.02 10.21
CA GLU A 68 9.25 -12.86 11.15
C GLU A 68 8.54 -11.51 10.94
N LEU A 69 9.30 -10.45 10.71
CA LEU A 69 8.78 -9.13 10.40
C LEU A 69 7.88 -9.16 9.14
N ALA A 70 8.36 -9.75 8.05
CA ALA A 70 7.58 -9.87 6.82
C ALA A 70 6.28 -10.66 7.00
N ARG A 71 6.31 -11.76 7.79
CA ARG A 71 5.10 -12.54 8.11
C ARG A 71 4.12 -11.77 8.96
N ARG A 72 4.61 -10.99 9.93
CA ARG A 72 3.77 -10.13 10.76
C ARG A 72 3.06 -9.09 9.91
N GLU A 73 3.77 -8.34 9.06
CA GLU A 73 3.16 -7.34 8.18
C GLU A 73 2.12 -7.96 7.23
N THR A 74 2.39 -9.17 6.70
CA THR A 74 1.44 -9.91 5.87
C THR A 74 0.17 -10.27 6.65
N THR A 75 0.31 -10.69 7.92
CA THR A 75 -0.84 -10.95 8.80
C THR A 75 -1.62 -9.68 9.09
N ASP A 76 -0.92 -8.59 9.38
CA ASP A 76 -1.51 -7.32 9.81
C ASP A 76 -2.35 -6.65 8.71
N VAL A 77 -2.02 -6.87 7.43
CA VAL A 77 -2.87 -6.40 6.33
C VAL A 77 -4.08 -7.29 6.06
N GLY A 78 -4.24 -8.40 6.76
CA GLY A 78 -5.44 -9.24 6.72
C GLY A 78 -5.31 -10.56 5.96
N TYR A 79 -4.12 -10.91 5.48
CA TYR A 79 -3.91 -12.22 4.87
C TYR A 79 -3.97 -13.35 5.91
N GLY A 80 -4.54 -14.48 5.48
CA GLY A 80 -4.68 -15.70 6.26
C GLY A 80 -5.06 -16.89 5.37
N ALA A 81 -5.11 -18.09 5.97
CA ALA A 81 -5.62 -19.25 5.26
C ALA A 81 -7.11 -19.07 4.89
N PRO A 82 -7.59 -19.56 3.75
CA PRO A 82 -6.86 -20.40 2.78
C PRO A 82 -6.08 -19.61 1.70
N GLU A 83 -6.23 -18.29 1.63
CA GLU A 83 -5.75 -17.48 0.52
C GLU A 83 -4.22 -17.37 0.49
N LEU A 84 -3.64 -16.85 1.55
CA LEU A 84 -2.19 -16.74 1.75
C LEU A 84 -1.89 -16.91 3.23
N ASP A 85 -1.47 -18.10 3.67
CA ASP A 85 -1.07 -18.31 5.05
C ASP A 85 0.31 -17.72 5.30
N PRO A 86 0.44 -16.64 6.10
CA PRO A 86 1.73 -16.01 6.36
C PRO A 86 2.78 -16.96 6.94
N ARG A 87 2.35 -18.02 7.61
CA ARG A 87 3.25 -19.06 8.18
C ARG A 87 3.89 -19.94 7.11
N GLN A 88 3.27 -20.03 5.93
CA GLN A 88 3.75 -20.84 4.80
C GLN A 88 4.53 -20.02 3.78
N LEU A 89 4.60 -18.69 3.96
CA LEU A 89 5.38 -17.82 3.10
C LEU A 89 6.86 -18.20 3.11
N SER A 90 7.42 -18.36 1.93
CA SER A 90 8.86 -18.44 1.76
C SER A 90 9.46 -17.04 1.77
N VAL A 91 10.24 -16.71 2.79
CA VAL A 91 10.94 -15.42 2.87
C VAL A 91 12.42 -15.64 2.58
N MET A 92 12.88 -15.08 1.47
CA MET A 92 14.29 -15.09 1.06
C MET A 92 14.90 -13.73 1.37
N THR A 93 15.94 -13.73 2.19
CA THR A 93 16.60 -12.50 2.62
C THR A 93 18.02 -12.42 2.09
N THR A 94 18.44 -11.22 1.72
CA THR A 94 19.84 -10.91 1.41
C THR A 94 20.26 -9.64 2.14
N PHE A 95 21.49 -9.63 2.64
CA PHE A 95 22.03 -8.54 3.43
C PHE A 95 23.31 -7.99 2.82
N ALA A 96 23.45 -6.67 2.85
CA ALA A 96 24.69 -5.99 2.54
C ALA A 96 25.04 -4.99 3.67
N THR A 97 26.10 -5.27 4.39
CA THR A 97 26.59 -4.34 5.41
C THR A 97 27.26 -3.16 4.73
N LEU A 98 26.82 -1.96 5.07
CA LEU A 98 27.48 -0.72 4.67
C LEU A 98 28.70 -0.45 5.56
N PRO A 99 29.71 0.33 5.08
CA PRO A 99 30.81 0.74 5.93
C PRO A 99 30.31 1.46 7.19
N ALA A 100 30.97 1.20 8.34
CA ALA A 100 30.59 1.83 9.60
C ALA A 100 30.56 3.37 9.54
N ALA A 101 31.43 3.97 8.73
CA ALA A 101 31.42 5.42 8.45
C ALA A 101 30.14 5.93 7.76
N SER A 102 29.28 5.02 7.28
CA SER A 102 27.97 5.38 6.71
C SER A 102 26.90 5.62 7.79
N ARG A 103 27.11 5.14 9.01
CA ARG A 103 26.23 5.37 10.16
C ARG A 103 26.36 6.82 10.63
N LEU A 104 25.29 7.42 11.11
CA LEU A 104 25.35 8.74 11.73
C LEU A 104 26.20 8.67 13.01
N GLU A 105 26.98 9.70 13.27
CA GLU A 105 27.78 9.76 14.51
C GLU A 105 26.93 10.21 15.72
N ARG A 106 25.89 11.01 15.46
CA ARG A 106 24.96 11.55 16.46
C ARG A 106 23.66 12.05 15.83
N LEU A 107 22.61 12.21 16.63
CA LEU A 107 21.29 12.68 16.16
C LEU A 107 21.17 14.19 16.01
N ASP A 108 22.08 14.95 16.64
CA ASP A 108 22.06 16.42 16.67
C ASP A 108 22.96 17.07 15.60
N ILE A 109 23.20 16.35 14.51
CA ILE A 109 23.96 16.88 13.37
C ILE A 109 23.17 18.00 12.71
N ASP A 110 23.84 19.13 12.48
CA ASP A 110 23.30 20.22 11.69
C ASP A 110 23.03 19.72 10.25
N PRO A 111 21.75 19.73 9.77
CA PRO A 111 21.41 19.30 8.43
C PRO A 111 22.21 19.99 7.33
N ASP A 112 22.60 21.25 7.53
CA ASP A 112 23.38 22.01 6.56
C ASP A 112 24.82 21.51 6.38
N THR A 113 25.32 20.69 7.31
CA THR A 113 26.65 20.07 7.26
C THR A 113 26.66 18.69 6.61
N LEU A 114 25.49 18.11 6.36
CA LEU A 114 25.38 16.78 5.78
C LEU A 114 25.59 16.85 4.26
N PRO A 115 26.43 15.98 3.68
CA PRO A 115 26.54 15.88 2.23
C PRO A 115 25.25 15.28 1.63
N ALA A 116 24.84 15.77 0.49
CA ALA A 116 23.76 15.18 -0.26
C ALA A 116 24.09 13.72 -0.65
N GLY A 117 23.29 12.76 -0.20
CA GLY A 117 23.48 11.34 -0.51
C GLY A 117 22.95 10.96 -1.90
N GLN A 118 21.93 11.66 -2.37
CA GLN A 118 21.34 11.49 -3.71
C GLN A 118 20.53 12.72 -4.10
N LEU A 119 20.29 12.86 -5.40
CA LEU A 119 19.41 13.88 -5.96
C LEU A 119 18.11 13.20 -6.40
N VAL A 120 16.98 13.73 -5.91
CA VAL A 120 15.64 13.26 -6.25
C VAL A 120 14.80 14.44 -6.76
N THR A 121 14.06 14.22 -7.83
CA THR A 121 13.06 15.16 -8.32
C THR A 121 11.67 14.65 -7.96
N ALA A 122 10.90 15.45 -7.25
CA ALA A 122 9.52 15.15 -6.90
C ALA A 122 8.56 16.13 -7.59
N PHE A 123 7.40 15.62 -8.00
CA PHE A 123 6.30 16.41 -8.56
C PHE A 123 5.12 16.35 -7.62
N GLY A 124 4.45 17.47 -7.42
CA GLY A 124 3.24 17.58 -6.64
C GLY A 124 2.14 18.27 -7.44
N PHE A 125 0.90 17.90 -7.18
CA PHE A 125 -0.28 18.53 -7.75
C PHE A 125 -1.35 18.70 -6.67
N ALA A 126 -1.99 19.85 -6.63
CA ALA A 126 -3.11 20.13 -5.74
C ALA A 126 -4.25 20.77 -6.52
N ALA A 127 -5.50 20.42 -6.18
CA ALA A 127 -6.70 20.95 -6.79
C ALA A 127 -7.73 21.30 -5.72
N ASP A 128 -8.51 22.36 -5.95
CA ASP A 128 -9.60 22.78 -5.07
C ASP A 128 -10.89 21.99 -5.40
N GLU A 129 -10.79 20.66 -5.36
CA GLU A 129 -11.90 19.75 -5.65
C GLU A 129 -12.39 19.01 -4.40
N THR A 130 -11.53 18.91 -3.39
CA THR A 130 -11.83 18.24 -2.12
C THR A 130 -11.25 19.03 -0.95
N ALA A 131 -11.72 18.74 0.27
CA ALA A 131 -11.19 19.39 1.48
C ALA A 131 -9.69 19.11 1.72
N ASP A 132 -9.19 18.00 1.17
CA ASP A 132 -7.79 17.59 1.27
C ASP A 132 -6.93 18.16 0.14
N LEU A 133 -7.48 19.05 -0.69
CA LEU A 133 -6.84 19.62 -1.89
C LEU A 133 -6.34 18.56 -2.89
N MET A 134 -6.98 17.40 -2.88
CA MET A 134 -6.70 16.28 -3.79
C MET A 134 -7.68 16.27 -4.96
N PRO A 135 -7.25 15.88 -6.16
CA PRO A 135 -8.17 15.63 -7.27
C PRO A 135 -9.24 14.60 -6.90
N LEU A 136 -10.49 14.88 -7.28
CA LEU A 136 -11.64 14.07 -6.89
C LEU A 136 -11.54 12.59 -7.28
N PRO A 137 -11.04 12.20 -8.48
CA PRO A 137 -10.95 10.78 -8.86
C PRO A 137 -10.08 9.96 -7.90
N ILE A 138 -8.87 10.45 -7.60
CA ILE A 138 -7.95 9.72 -6.70
C ILE A 138 -8.44 9.74 -5.26
N TRP A 139 -9.05 10.84 -4.82
CA TRP A 139 -9.62 10.95 -3.48
C TRP A 139 -10.74 9.92 -3.26
N LEU A 140 -11.66 9.77 -4.23
CA LEU A 140 -12.71 8.75 -4.18
C LEU A 140 -12.14 7.33 -4.30
N ALA A 141 -11.18 7.10 -5.20
CA ALA A 141 -10.52 5.80 -5.32
C ALA A 141 -9.88 5.36 -4.00
N HIS A 142 -9.20 6.27 -3.29
CA HIS A 142 -8.67 5.99 -1.95
C HIS A 142 -9.75 5.68 -0.91
N ARG A 143 -10.90 6.37 -0.95
CA ARG A 143 -12.01 6.08 -0.04
C ARG A 143 -12.58 4.69 -0.27
N VAL A 144 -12.81 4.32 -1.54
CA VAL A 144 -13.33 2.99 -1.90
C VAL A 144 -12.31 1.91 -1.51
N ALA A 145 -11.03 2.08 -1.82
CA ALA A 145 -9.99 1.12 -1.46
C ALA A 145 -9.89 0.91 0.07
N ARG A 146 -9.96 2.00 0.86
CA ARG A 146 -9.99 1.89 2.34
C ARG A 146 -11.24 1.18 2.84
N ALA A 147 -12.40 1.44 2.24
CA ALA A 147 -13.65 0.78 2.62
C ALA A 147 -13.63 -0.72 2.29
N LEU A 148 -13.06 -1.12 1.14
CA LEU A 148 -12.85 -2.53 0.76
C LEU A 148 -11.92 -3.24 1.75
N HIS A 149 -10.79 -2.62 2.08
CA HIS A 149 -9.85 -3.17 3.04
C HIS A 149 -10.47 -3.35 4.43
N ALA A 150 -11.20 -2.35 4.92
CA ALA A 150 -11.92 -2.45 6.19
C ALA A 150 -13.00 -3.54 6.15
N ALA A 151 -13.77 -3.64 5.06
CA ALA A 151 -14.80 -4.68 4.90
C ALA A 151 -14.22 -6.09 4.90
N ALA A 152 -13.06 -6.30 4.27
CA ALA A 152 -12.35 -7.58 4.28
C ALA A 152 -11.85 -7.93 5.70
N ARG A 153 -11.20 -7.01 6.39
CA ARG A 153 -10.69 -7.23 7.76
C ARG A 153 -11.80 -7.46 8.78
N GLU A 154 -12.89 -6.75 8.68
CA GLU A 154 -14.05 -6.87 9.56
C GLU A 154 -14.99 -8.02 9.16
N GLN A 155 -14.68 -8.72 8.05
CA GLN A 155 -15.49 -9.80 7.49
C GLN A 155 -16.95 -9.39 7.21
N ARG A 156 -17.18 -8.10 6.85
CA ARG A 156 -18.52 -7.59 6.54
C ARG A 156 -19.06 -8.20 5.24
N VAL A 157 -18.19 -8.46 4.28
CA VAL A 157 -18.53 -9.21 3.07
C VAL A 157 -17.85 -10.58 3.14
N ALA A 158 -18.65 -11.62 3.19
CA ALA A 158 -18.13 -12.98 3.38
C ALA A 158 -17.31 -13.45 2.19
N GLY A 159 -16.05 -13.76 2.44
CA GLY A 159 -15.12 -14.24 1.42
C GLY A 159 -14.38 -13.16 0.64
N LEU A 160 -14.55 -11.89 0.97
CA LEU A 160 -13.80 -10.79 0.35
C LEU A 160 -12.32 -10.91 0.71
N SER A 161 -11.47 -10.97 -0.32
CA SER A 161 -10.02 -10.90 -0.19
C SER A 161 -9.59 -9.53 0.36
N PRO A 162 -8.54 -9.46 1.18
CA PRO A 162 -7.96 -8.19 1.58
C PRO A 162 -7.29 -7.43 0.42
N ASP A 163 -6.91 -8.14 -0.64
CA ASP A 163 -6.37 -7.58 -1.88
C ASP A 163 -7.50 -7.14 -2.81
N ALA A 164 -7.55 -5.85 -3.11
CA ALA A 164 -8.50 -5.28 -4.05
C ALA A 164 -7.99 -3.97 -4.64
N VAL A 165 -8.53 -3.65 -5.81
CA VAL A 165 -8.26 -2.42 -6.56
C VAL A 165 -9.55 -1.65 -6.77
N ALA A 166 -9.51 -0.33 -6.63
CA ALA A 166 -10.63 0.56 -6.90
C ALA A 166 -10.22 1.63 -7.91
N GLN A 167 -10.98 1.76 -8.97
CA GLN A 167 -10.79 2.78 -9.99
C GLN A 167 -12.03 3.67 -10.08
N VAL A 168 -11.85 4.98 -10.11
CA VAL A 168 -12.93 5.96 -10.22
C VAL A 168 -12.68 6.87 -11.40
N ALA A 169 -13.66 6.96 -12.28
CA ALA A 169 -13.68 7.83 -13.44
C ALA A 169 -14.67 8.98 -13.21
N ILE A 170 -14.20 10.21 -13.36
CA ILE A 170 -14.98 11.45 -13.20
C ILE A 170 -15.05 12.19 -14.54
N ARG A 171 -16.24 12.62 -14.91
CA ARG A 171 -16.47 13.49 -16.05
C ARG A 171 -16.25 14.94 -15.64
N TYR A 172 -15.50 15.67 -16.45
CA TYR A 172 -15.18 17.08 -16.27
C TYR A 172 -15.77 17.96 -17.37
N ASP A 173 -16.12 19.20 -17.02
CA ASP A 173 -16.34 20.30 -17.95
C ASP A 173 -15.26 21.38 -17.70
N GLY A 174 -14.24 21.39 -18.55
CA GLY A 174 -13.03 22.15 -18.30
C GLY A 174 -12.32 21.65 -17.03
N GLU A 175 -12.20 22.47 -16.01
CA GLU A 175 -11.55 22.15 -14.74
C GLU A 175 -12.52 21.72 -13.63
N ARG A 176 -13.81 21.58 -13.93
CA ARG A 176 -14.82 21.26 -12.91
C ARG A 176 -15.28 19.81 -13.02
N PRO A 177 -15.21 19.03 -11.94
CA PRO A 177 -15.82 17.72 -11.88
C PRO A 177 -17.34 17.87 -11.96
N LEU A 178 -18.02 17.05 -12.78
CA LEU A 178 -19.48 17.08 -12.97
C LEU A 178 -20.16 15.89 -12.31
N GLU A 179 -19.70 14.69 -12.63
CA GLU A 179 -20.34 13.45 -12.19
C GLU A 179 -19.35 12.29 -12.18
N ILE A 180 -19.67 11.27 -11.39
CA ILE A 180 -18.99 9.98 -11.46
C ILE A 180 -19.44 9.29 -12.74
N ASP A 181 -18.53 9.07 -13.68
CA ASP A 181 -18.79 8.39 -14.95
C ASP A 181 -18.78 6.87 -14.76
N ALA A 182 -17.82 6.36 -14.00
CA ALA A 182 -17.73 4.94 -13.67
C ALA A 182 -16.97 4.70 -12.37
N VAL A 183 -17.31 3.59 -11.71
CA VAL A 183 -16.52 3.01 -10.61
C VAL A 183 -16.29 1.54 -10.94
N THR A 184 -15.01 1.14 -10.97
CA THR A 184 -14.61 -0.24 -11.22
C THR A 184 -13.90 -0.76 -9.98
N VAL A 185 -14.26 -1.95 -9.53
CA VAL A 185 -13.63 -2.64 -8.42
C VAL A 185 -13.17 -4.01 -8.91
N GLU A 186 -11.91 -4.31 -8.70
CA GLU A 186 -11.37 -5.65 -8.82
C GLU A 186 -11.14 -6.18 -7.41
N ALA A 187 -11.87 -7.23 -7.05
CA ALA A 187 -11.80 -7.86 -5.73
C ALA A 187 -11.98 -9.36 -5.90
N ALA A 188 -11.09 -10.13 -5.29
CA ALA A 188 -11.19 -11.57 -5.29
C ALA A 188 -12.11 -12.09 -4.19
N SER A 189 -12.74 -13.22 -4.43
CA SER A 189 -13.39 -14.03 -3.40
C SER A 189 -12.67 -15.36 -3.26
N TRP A 190 -12.27 -15.72 -2.04
CA TRP A 190 -11.69 -17.03 -1.77
C TRP A 190 -12.74 -18.15 -1.66
N ARG A 191 -14.03 -17.83 -1.83
CA ARG A 191 -15.12 -18.80 -1.88
C ARG A 191 -15.32 -19.30 -3.32
N GLU A 192 -15.21 -20.60 -3.53
CA GLU A 192 -15.29 -21.23 -4.86
C GLU A 192 -16.73 -21.42 -5.40
N ASP A 193 -17.78 -21.05 -4.69
CA ASP A 193 -19.16 -21.31 -5.08
C ASP A 193 -19.67 -20.30 -6.12
N ARG A 194 -19.84 -20.75 -7.35
CA ARG A 194 -20.34 -19.94 -8.48
C ARG A 194 -21.74 -19.36 -8.27
N GLN A 195 -22.57 -19.93 -7.41
CA GLN A 195 -23.91 -19.39 -7.13
C GLN A 195 -23.86 -18.17 -6.21
N THR A 196 -22.75 -17.96 -5.52
CA THR A 196 -22.49 -16.82 -4.64
C THR A 196 -21.92 -15.60 -5.39
N SER A 197 -21.51 -15.71 -6.66
CA SER A 197 -20.83 -14.61 -7.36
C SER A 197 -21.69 -13.33 -7.40
N ARG A 198 -22.95 -13.43 -7.78
CA ARG A 198 -23.84 -12.26 -7.88
C ARG A 198 -24.16 -11.66 -6.50
N ALA A 199 -24.45 -12.51 -5.51
CA ALA A 199 -24.70 -12.05 -4.14
C ALA A 199 -23.45 -11.40 -3.52
N PHE A 200 -22.26 -11.90 -3.87
CA PHE A 200 -21.00 -11.30 -3.46
C PHE A 200 -20.79 -9.93 -4.14
N GLU A 201 -21.02 -9.84 -5.46
CA GLU A 201 -20.92 -8.58 -6.21
C GLU A 201 -21.91 -7.53 -5.67
N ASP A 202 -23.18 -7.92 -5.43
CA ASP A 202 -24.21 -7.04 -4.85
C ASP A 202 -23.80 -6.58 -3.44
N ALA A 203 -23.26 -7.47 -2.59
CA ALA A 203 -22.80 -7.11 -1.24
C ALA A 203 -21.57 -6.14 -1.29
N VAL A 204 -20.61 -6.39 -2.16
CA VAL A 204 -19.47 -5.45 -2.33
C VAL A 204 -19.98 -4.09 -2.80
N LEU A 205 -20.90 -4.07 -3.76
CA LEU A 205 -21.43 -2.82 -4.31
C LEU A 205 -22.26 -2.05 -3.27
N ASP A 206 -23.23 -2.71 -2.63
CA ASP A 206 -24.22 -2.04 -1.79
C ASP A 206 -23.71 -1.74 -0.37
N ASP A 207 -22.90 -2.65 0.22
CA ASP A 207 -22.44 -2.52 1.60
C ASP A 207 -21.08 -1.82 1.72
N VAL A 208 -20.31 -1.74 0.61
CA VAL A 208 -18.94 -1.17 0.64
C VAL A 208 -18.79 0.00 -0.31
N VAL A 209 -19.04 -0.19 -1.61
CA VAL A 209 -18.71 0.82 -2.62
C VAL A 209 -19.64 2.03 -2.54
N ARG A 210 -20.96 1.82 -2.57
CA ARG A 210 -21.96 2.92 -2.54
C ARG A 210 -21.83 3.81 -1.30
N PRO A 211 -21.65 3.27 -0.07
CA PRO A 211 -21.44 4.10 1.12
C PRO A 211 -20.12 4.86 1.13
N ALA A 212 -19.13 4.43 0.34
CA ALA A 212 -17.83 5.06 0.24
C ALA A 212 -17.79 6.22 -0.77
N LEU A 213 -18.75 6.32 -1.67
CA LEU A 213 -18.88 7.42 -2.65
C LEU A 213 -19.63 8.61 -2.07
#